data_09f683a3e41773147b72873c5dafb396
#
_entry.id   09f683a3e41773147b72873c5dafb396
#
_cell.length_a   1.000
_cell.length_b   1.000
_cell.length_c   1.000
_cell.angle_alpha   90.00
_cell.angle_beta   90.00
_cell.angle_gamma   90.00
#
_symmetry.space_group_name_H-M   'P 1'
#
loop_
_entity.id
_entity.type
_entity.pdbx_description
1 polymer ?
#
loop_
_entity_poly.entity_id
_entity_poly.type
_entity_poly.pdbx_seq_one_letter_code
_entity_poly.pdbx_strand_id
1 'polypeptide(L)' 'MKYVFVDESWEDYLYWQKIDKKKVKKINELLKDISRTPFEGIGKPEPLKHKYAGFWSRRIDDEHRLVYRFQDDEIQI' A
#
# COMPACT_ATOMS: atom_id res chain seq x y z
N MET A 1 -0.86 15.28 3.06
CA MET A 1 -0.40 13.93 3.42
C MET A 1 0.73 13.50 2.51
N LYS A 2 1.73 12.86 3.06
CA LYS A 2 2.90 12.39 2.31
C LYS A 2 2.85 10.89 2.09
N TYR A 3 3.37 10.45 0.95
CA TYR A 3 3.66 9.04 0.71
C TYR A 3 5.16 8.85 0.82
N VAL A 4 5.59 7.93 1.68
CA VAL A 4 7.00 7.65 1.90
C VAL A 4 7.28 6.20 1.54
N PHE A 5 8.11 5.99 0.52
CA PHE A 5 8.51 4.65 0.08
C PHE A 5 9.90 4.36 0.61
N VAL A 6 10.12 3.16 1.14
CA VAL A 6 11.47 2.68 1.37
C VAL A 6 12.03 2.19 0.03
N ASP A 7 13.34 2.00 -0.05
CA ASP A 7 13.99 1.63 -1.31
C ASP A 7 13.36 0.38 -1.95
N GLU A 8 13.11 -0.64 -1.14
CA GLU A 8 12.54 -1.88 -1.63
C GLU A 8 11.15 -1.71 -2.23
N SER A 9 10.26 -1.00 -1.54
CA SER A 9 8.91 -0.79 -2.05
C SER A 9 8.90 0.10 -3.28
N TRP A 10 9.80 1.07 -3.35
CA TRP A 10 9.95 1.92 -4.52
C TRP A 10 10.40 1.11 -5.74
N GLU A 11 11.37 0.21 -5.55
CA GLU A 11 11.83 -0.68 -6.62
C GLU A 11 10.71 -1.60 -7.10
N ASP A 12 9.91 -2.13 -6.17
CA ASP A 12 8.76 -2.96 -6.52
C ASP A 12 7.75 -2.17 -7.37
N TYR A 13 7.48 -0.94 -6.97
CA TYR A 13 6.55 -0.07 -7.71
C TYR A 13 7.06 0.18 -9.13
N LEU A 14 8.33 0.49 -9.30
CA LEU A 14 8.94 0.70 -10.61
C LEU A 14 8.88 -0.57 -11.46
N TYR A 15 9.11 -1.73 -10.84
CA TYR A 15 9.03 -3.01 -11.52
C TYR A 15 7.64 -3.24 -12.09
N TRP A 16 6.59 -3.03 -11.29
CA TRP A 16 5.21 -3.19 -11.76
C TRP A 16 4.85 -2.19 -12.85
N GLN A 17 5.36 -0.96 -12.76
CA GLN A 17 5.18 0.04 -13.81
C GLN A 17 5.67 -0.46 -15.16
N LYS A 18 6.75 -1.22 -15.13
CA LYS A 18 7.39 -1.74 -16.34
C LYS A 18 6.64 -2.93 -16.92
N ILE A 19 6.13 -3.83 -16.08
CA ILE A 19 5.60 -5.11 -16.56
C ILE A 19 4.10 -5.29 -16.44
N ASP A 20 3.41 -4.53 -15.62
CA ASP A 20 1.97 -4.73 -15.39
C ASP A 20 1.26 -3.42 -15.03
N LYS A 21 0.77 -2.75 -16.06
CA LYS A 21 0.08 -1.46 -15.89
C LYS A 21 -1.21 -1.56 -15.10
N LYS A 22 -1.91 -2.69 -15.18
CA LYS A 22 -3.14 -2.90 -14.41
C LYS A 22 -2.86 -2.95 -12.92
N LYS A 23 -1.76 -3.59 -12.56
CA LYS A 23 -1.34 -3.68 -11.16
C LYS A 23 -0.97 -2.30 -10.61
N VAL A 24 -0.25 -1.50 -11.39
CA VAL A 24 0.09 -0.14 -11.00
C VAL A 24 -1.16 0.70 -10.81
N LYS A 25 -2.12 0.57 -11.72
CA LYS A 25 -3.38 1.30 -11.60
C LYS A 25 -4.07 0.97 -10.29
N LYS A 26 -4.11 -0.32 -9.93
CA LYS A 26 -4.73 -0.76 -8.67
C LYS A 26 -3.96 -0.21 -7.47
N ILE A 27 -2.64 -0.27 -7.52
CA ILE A 27 -1.80 0.29 -6.45
C ILE A 27 -2.09 1.78 -6.26
N ASN A 28 -2.17 2.53 -7.35
CA ASN A 28 -2.45 3.96 -7.30
C ASN A 28 -3.84 4.24 -6.70
N GLU A 29 -4.83 3.44 -7.04
CA GLU A 29 -6.17 3.55 -6.47
C GLU A 29 -6.16 3.30 -4.97
N LEU A 30 -5.41 2.28 -4.55
CA LEU A 30 -5.27 1.95 -3.12
C LEU A 30 -4.58 3.07 -2.36
N LEU A 31 -3.49 3.61 -2.90
CA LEU A 31 -2.78 4.72 -2.26
C LEU A 31 -3.68 5.94 -2.09
N LYS A 32 -4.45 6.26 -3.10
CA LYS A 32 -5.39 7.37 -3.04
C LYS A 32 -6.47 7.14 -1.98
N ASP A 33 -7.00 5.91 -1.93
CA ASP A 33 -8.03 5.58 -0.96
C ASP A 33 -7.48 5.59 0.47
N ILE A 34 -6.27 5.08 0.68
CA ILE A 34 -5.59 5.10 1.98
C ILE A 34 -5.44 6.53 2.48
N SER A 35 -5.12 7.47 1.60
CA SER A 35 -4.94 8.86 2.00
C SER A 35 -6.23 9.49 2.52
N ARG A 36 -7.38 8.98 2.10
CA ARG A 36 -8.68 9.47 2.56
C ARG A 36 -9.13 8.75 3.83
N THR A 37 -8.99 7.43 3.85
CA THR A 37 -9.44 6.58 4.95
C THR A 37 -8.42 5.49 5.19
N PRO A 38 -7.40 5.72 6.05
CA PRO A 38 -6.28 4.78 6.20
C PRO A 38 -6.67 3.39 6.68
N PHE A 39 -7.77 3.24 7.41
CA PHE A 39 -8.10 1.97 8.07
C PHE A 39 -9.36 1.31 7.53
N GLU A 40 -9.95 1.86 6.49
CA GLU A 40 -11.14 1.27 5.85
C GLU A 40 -11.15 1.65 4.37
N GLY A 41 -11.95 0.94 3.58
CA GLY A 41 -12.08 1.25 2.16
C GLY A 41 -11.80 0.05 1.27
N ILE A 42 -11.36 0.32 0.05
CA ILE A 42 -11.16 -0.71 -0.98
C ILE A 42 -9.96 -1.61 -0.66
N GLY A 43 -9.95 -2.82 -1.22
CA GLY A 43 -8.84 -3.75 -1.07
C GLY A 43 -8.82 -4.51 0.24
N LYS A 44 -9.93 -4.50 0.99
CA LYS A 44 -10.07 -5.23 2.25
C LYS A 44 -8.93 -4.92 3.23
N PRO A 45 -8.84 -3.67 3.73
CA PRO A 45 -7.78 -3.32 4.66
C PRO A 45 -7.82 -4.18 5.91
N GLU A 46 -6.66 -4.60 6.36
CA GLU A 46 -6.50 -5.56 7.43
C GLU A 46 -5.27 -5.22 8.25
N PRO A 47 -5.39 -5.12 9.59
CA PRO A 47 -4.22 -4.87 10.43
C PRO A 47 -3.35 -6.12 10.52
N LEU A 48 -2.04 -5.91 10.49
CA LEU A 48 -1.08 -7.00 10.64
C LEU A 48 -0.74 -7.20 12.11
N LYS A 49 -0.20 -8.38 12.43
CA LYS A 49 0.04 -8.79 13.81
C LYS A 49 1.52 -9.10 14.05
N HIS A 50 1.86 -9.37 15.31
CA HIS A 50 3.20 -9.79 15.75
C HIS A 50 4.24 -8.74 15.41
N LYS A 51 5.31 -9.11 14.72
CA LYS A 51 6.39 -8.17 14.40
C LYS A 51 5.98 -7.06 13.44
N TYR A 52 4.83 -7.23 12.76
CA TYR A 52 4.29 -6.20 11.87
C TYR A 52 3.14 -5.43 12.49
N ALA A 53 2.95 -5.53 13.79
CA ALA A 53 1.90 -4.78 14.49
C ALA A 53 2.06 -3.28 14.20
N GLY A 54 0.95 -2.61 13.91
CA GLY A 54 0.96 -1.20 13.50
C GLY A 54 0.93 -0.99 11.99
N PHE A 55 1.24 -2.04 11.23
CA PHE A 55 1.10 -2.02 9.78
C PHE A 55 -0.25 -2.59 9.36
N TRP A 56 -0.65 -2.23 8.16
CA TRP A 56 -1.89 -2.69 7.53
C TRP A 56 -1.57 -3.22 6.15
N SER A 57 -2.49 -4.01 5.59
CA SER A 57 -2.36 -4.45 4.21
C SER A 57 -3.69 -4.31 3.48
N ARG A 58 -3.61 -4.07 2.18
CA ARG A 58 -4.75 -4.11 1.27
C ARG A 58 -4.42 -4.96 0.07
N ARG A 59 -5.41 -5.64 -0.46
CA ARG A 59 -5.22 -6.51 -1.62
C ARG A 59 -5.00 -5.70 -2.88
N ILE A 60 -3.95 -6.02 -3.61
CA ILE A 60 -3.73 -5.54 -4.98
C ILE A 60 -4.42 -6.51 -5.93
N ASP A 61 -4.17 -7.80 -5.75
CA ASP A 61 -4.80 -8.89 -6.48
C ASP A 61 -4.80 -10.15 -5.59
N ASP A 62 -5.05 -11.32 -6.16
CA ASP A 62 -5.13 -12.57 -5.39
C ASP A 62 -3.81 -12.96 -4.74
N GLU A 63 -2.70 -12.52 -5.29
CA GLU A 63 -1.36 -12.91 -4.82
C GLU A 63 -0.63 -11.81 -4.07
N HIS A 64 -0.93 -10.55 -4.36
CA HIS A 64 -0.14 -9.43 -3.88
C HIS A 64 -0.94 -8.50 -2.98
N ARG A 65 -0.26 -7.99 -1.96
CA ARG A 65 -0.82 -7.02 -1.03
C ARG A 65 0.07 -5.81 -0.91
N LEU A 66 -0.56 -4.66 -0.71
CA LEU A 66 0.14 -3.42 -0.39
C LEU A 66 0.21 -3.32 1.13
N VAL A 67 1.42 -3.32 1.66
CA VAL A 67 1.66 -3.17 3.11
C VAL A 67 2.05 -1.73 3.39
N TYR A 68 1.40 -1.14 4.39
CA TYR A 68 1.61 0.26 4.70
C TYR A 68 1.41 0.54 6.17
N ARG A 69 1.88 1.69 6.60
CA ARG A 69 1.63 2.21 7.95
C ARG A 69 1.25 3.68 7.83
N PHE A 70 0.23 4.08 8.59
CA PHE A 70 -0.14 5.49 8.71
C PHE A 70 0.39 6.02 10.02
N GLN A 71 1.27 7.02 9.96
CA GLN A 71 1.88 7.60 11.14
C GLN A 71 2.37 9.01 10.80
N ASP A 72 2.17 9.95 11.73
CA ASP A 72 2.64 11.34 11.58
C ASP A 72 2.18 11.99 10.27
N ASP A 73 0.91 11.75 9.91
CA ASP A 73 0.31 12.25 8.67
C ASP A 73 1.04 11.80 7.40
N GLU A 74 1.68 10.64 7.48
CA GLU A 74 2.38 10.00 6.36
C GLU A 74 1.85 8.60 6.12
N ILE A 75 1.81 8.21 4.84
CA ILE A 75 1.60 6.82 4.45
C ILE A 75 2.98 6.26 4.14
N GLN A 76 3.45 5.33 4.96
CA GLN A 76 4.76 4.69 4.82
C GLN A 76 4.57 3.32 4.16
N ILE A 77 5.20 3.11 3.03
CA ILE A 77 5.05 1.89 2.22
C ILE A 77 6.34 1.07 2.26
#